data_ea7a3da97e92283c936a3bc8c0e94714
#
_entry.id   ea7a3da97e92283c936a3bc8c0e94714
#
_cell.length_a   1.000
_cell.length_b   1.000
_cell.length_c   1.000
_cell.angle_alpha   90.00
_cell.angle_beta   90.00
_cell.angle_gamma   90.00
#
_symmetry.space_group_name_H-M   'P 1'
#
loop_
_entity.id
_entity.type
_entity.pdbx_description
1 polymer ?
#
loop_
_entity_poly.entity_id
_entity_poly.type
_entity_poly.pdbx_seq_one_letter_code
_entity_poly.pdbx_strand_id
1 'polypeptide(L)'
;MLLADNLNQLLEIVPDFIRRPLESHPKREILIEIVLDIGRRPEARFADSTEYLSYRTIVWQDLDYIIKRLGKFSDDNRAGIE
;
A
#
# COMPACT_ATOMS: atom_id res chain seq x y z
N MET A 1 -0.77 -4.85 6.24
CA MET A 1 -1.39 -5.34 4.99
C MET A 1 -2.41 -4.35 4.48
N LEU A 2 -2.38 -4.08 3.18
CA LEU A 2 -3.32 -3.15 2.56
C LEU A 2 -4.08 -3.87 1.46
N LEU A 3 -5.41 -3.87 1.56
CA LEU A 3 -6.26 -4.48 0.55
C LEU A 3 -6.42 -3.56 -0.65
N ALA A 4 -6.52 -4.14 -1.82
CA ALA A 4 -6.60 -3.37 -3.06
C ALA A 4 -8.03 -3.23 -3.56
N ASP A 5 -8.96 -2.96 -2.65
CA ASP A 5 -10.36 -2.76 -3.02
C ASP A 5 -10.52 -1.56 -3.95
N ASN A 6 -9.73 -0.55 -3.72
CA ASN A 6 -9.71 0.63 -4.56
C ASN A 6 -8.26 0.97 -4.87
N LEU A 7 -7.83 0.57 -6.06
CA LEU A 7 -6.44 0.73 -6.45
C LEU A 7 -5.99 2.19 -6.45
N ASN A 8 -6.86 3.09 -6.90
CA ASN A 8 -6.49 4.51 -6.95
C ASN A 8 -6.23 5.08 -5.56
N GLN A 9 -7.07 4.73 -4.58
CA GLN A 9 -6.83 5.15 -3.21
C GLN A 9 -5.55 4.55 -2.66
N LEU A 10 -5.31 3.28 -2.96
CA LEU A 10 -4.11 2.61 -2.50
C LEU A 10 -2.87 3.32 -3.03
N LEU A 11 -2.88 3.69 -4.30
CA LEU A 11 -1.75 4.37 -4.91
C LEU A 11 -1.49 5.73 -4.27
N GLU A 12 -2.54 6.39 -3.79
CA GLU A 12 -2.39 7.70 -3.17
C GLU A 12 -1.79 7.65 -1.78
N ILE A 13 -1.91 6.53 -1.08
CA ILE A 13 -1.43 6.45 0.30
C ILE A 13 -0.07 5.82 0.46
N VAL A 14 0.47 5.18 -0.59
CA VAL A 14 1.76 4.51 -0.48
C VAL A 14 2.89 5.41 -0.96
N PRO A 15 4.11 5.21 -0.42
CA PRO A 15 5.27 5.99 -0.86
C PRO A 15 5.63 5.71 -2.31
N ASP A 16 6.41 6.59 -2.91
CA ASP A 16 6.78 6.50 -4.33
C ASP A 16 7.43 5.18 -4.70
N PHE A 17 8.30 4.64 -3.84
CA PHE A 17 9.02 3.42 -4.20
C PHE A 17 8.10 2.19 -4.26
N ILE A 18 6.89 2.31 -3.73
CA ILE A 18 5.85 1.29 -3.85
C ILE A 18 4.89 1.67 -4.96
N ARG A 19 4.50 2.95 -5.02
CA ARG A 19 3.53 3.41 -6.00
C ARG A 19 4.00 3.25 -7.44
N ARG A 20 5.24 3.64 -7.74
CA ARG A 20 5.73 3.61 -9.11
C ARG A 20 5.72 2.22 -9.75
N PRO A 21 6.26 1.19 -9.08
CA PRO A 21 6.18 -0.15 -9.67
C PRO A 21 4.76 -0.66 -9.81
N LEU A 22 3.84 -0.24 -8.93
CA LEU A 22 2.45 -0.66 -9.05
C LEU A 22 1.74 0.03 -10.20
N GLU A 23 1.97 1.32 -10.37
CA GLU A 23 1.30 2.08 -11.42
C GLU A 23 1.59 1.50 -12.80
N SER A 24 2.78 1.00 -13.01
CA SER A 24 3.18 0.45 -14.30
C SER A 24 3.13 -1.07 -14.33
N HIS A 25 2.62 -1.70 -13.29
CA HIS A 25 2.62 -3.16 -13.23
C HIS A 25 1.54 -3.73 -14.15
N PRO A 26 1.90 -4.71 -15.00
CA PRO A 26 0.91 -5.30 -15.91
C PRO A 26 -0.21 -6.04 -15.19
N LYS A 27 0.01 -6.46 -13.94
CA LYS A 27 -0.99 -7.19 -13.18
C LYS A 27 -1.70 -6.35 -12.14
N ARG A 28 -1.58 -5.03 -12.21
CA ARG A 28 -2.14 -4.17 -11.17
C ARG A 28 -3.64 -4.36 -10.96
N GLU A 29 -4.36 -4.74 -12.01
CA GLU A 29 -5.80 -4.90 -11.90
C GLU A 29 -6.23 -6.17 -11.19
N ILE A 30 -5.30 -7.12 -11.01
CA ILE A 30 -5.60 -8.32 -10.25
C ILE A 30 -4.87 -8.33 -8.92
N LEU A 31 -4.43 -7.18 -8.47
CA LEU A 31 -3.80 -7.03 -7.16
C LEU A 31 -4.82 -7.27 -6.07
N ILE A 32 -4.45 -8.11 -5.09
CA ILE A 32 -5.31 -8.42 -3.95
C ILE A 32 -4.91 -7.60 -2.74
N GLU A 33 -3.62 -7.56 -2.44
CA GLU A 33 -3.15 -6.85 -1.25
C GLU A 33 -1.66 -6.56 -1.36
N ILE A 34 -1.20 -5.63 -0.51
CA ILE A 34 0.22 -5.35 -0.36
C ILE A 34 0.59 -5.68 1.08
N VAL A 35 1.66 -6.42 1.28
CA VAL A 35 2.15 -6.78 2.60
C VAL A 35 3.36 -5.90 2.92
N LEU A 36 3.26 -5.15 4.01
CA LEU A 36 4.27 -4.19 4.42
C LEU A 36 4.68 -4.47 5.86
N ASP A 37 5.82 -5.10 6.03
CA ASP A 37 6.39 -5.39 7.34
C ASP A 37 7.72 -4.68 7.48
N ILE A 38 7.96 -4.06 8.64
CA ILE A 38 9.21 -3.36 8.89
C ILE A 38 10.38 -4.34 8.77
N GLY A 39 11.39 -3.93 8.02
CA GLY A 39 12.60 -4.74 7.82
C GLY A 39 12.49 -5.71 6.66
N ARG A 40 11.34 -5.77 5.99
CA ARG A 40 11.13 -6.66 4.85
C ARG A 40 10.83 -5.85 3.60
N ARG A 41 11.02 -6.48 2.45
CA ARG A 41 10.71 -5.86 1.18
C ARG A 41 9.19 -5.81 0.99
N PRO A 42 8.66 -4.75 0.37
CA PRO A 42 7.23 -4.68 0.10
C PRO A 42 6.82 -5.77 -0.89
N GLU A 43 5.76 -6.48 -0.55
CA GLU A 43 5.31 -7.63 -1.32
C GLU A 43 3.91 -7.38 -1.87
N ALA A 44 3.74 -7.61 -3.17
CA ALA A 44 2.44 -7.47 -3.82
C ALA A 44 1.87 -8.86 -4.08
N ARG A 45 0.65 -9.08 -3.63
CA ARG A 45 -0.05 -10.34 -3.85
C ARG A 45 -1.10 -10.13 -4.92
N PHE A 46 -0.88 -10.81 -6.04
CA PHE A 46 -1.82 -10.80 -7.16
C PHE A 46 -2.64 -12.09 -7.13
N ALA A 47 -3.72 -12.10 -7.88
CA ALA A 47 -4.59 -13.28 -7.92
C ALA A 47 -3.84 -14.54 -8.35
N ASP A 48 -2.82 -14.40 -9.18
CA ASP A 48 -2.09 -15.55 -9.73
C ASP A 48 -0.64 -15.66 -9.25
N SER A 49 -0.16 -14.72 -8.44
CA SER A 49 1.26 -14.73 -8.08
C SER A 49 1.56 -13.74 -6.97
N THR A 50 2.79 -13.78 -6.46
CA THR A 50 3.28 -12.85 -5.46
C THR A 50 4.63 -12.33 -5.93
N GLU A 51 4.83 -11.01 -5.84
CA GLU A 51 6.06 -10.38 -6.28
C GLU A 51 6.51 -9.31 -5.31
N TYR A 52 7.81 -9.11 -5.22
CA TYR A 52 8.35 -7.98 -4.48
C TYR A 52 8.31 -6.74 -5.34
N LEU A 53 7.91 -5.62 -4.74
CA LEU A 53 7.80 -4.36 -5.48
C LEU A 53 9.09 -3.56 -5.49
N SER A 54 9.99 -3.81 -4.54
CA SER A 54 11.22 -3.04 -4.41
C SER A 54 12.27 -3.86 -3.68
N TYR A 55 13.54 -3.54 -3.91
CA TYR A 55 14.62 -4.10 -3.12
C TYR A 55 14.76 -3.37 -1.78
N ARG A 56 14.21 -2.17 -1.68
CA ARG A 56 14.26 -1.40 -0.44
C ARG A 56 13.29 -2.00 0.57
N THR A 57 13.77 -2.17 1.80
CA THR A 57 12.92 -2.71 2.87
C THR A 57 12.07 -1.60 3.49
N ILE A 58 10.98 -2.02 4.12
CA ILE A 58 10.06 -1.11 4.78
C ILE A 58 10.68 -0.63 6.09
N VAL A 59 10.60 0.67 6.36
CA VAL A 59 11.03 1.25 7.62
C VAL A 59 9.82 1.93 8.26
N TRP A 60 9.98 2.33 9.53
CA TRP A 60 8.88 2.94 10.28
C TRP A 60 8.31 4.15 9.58
N GLN A 61 9.18 4.98 8.98
CA GLN A 61 8.73 6.18 8.31
C GLN A 61 7.77 5.89 7.16
N ASP A 62 7.95 4.75 6.51
CA ASP A 62 7.04 4.35 5.42
C ASP A 62 5.64 4.07 5.96
N LEU A 63 5.56 3.39 7.10
CA LEU A 63 4.27 3.10 7.71
C LEU A 63 3.61 4.37 8.22
N ASP A 64 4.40 5.27 8.79
CA ASP A 64 3.89 6.55 9.27
C ASP A 64 3.31 7.36 8.12
N TYR A 65 3.98 7.37 6.98
CA TYR A 65 3.52 8.04 5.78
C TYR A 65 2.13 7.51 5.38
N ILE A 66 1.98 6.19 5.40
CA ILE A 66 0.73 5.55 5.02
C ILE A 66 -0.37 5.84 6.03
N ILE A 67 -0.06 5.72 7.32
CA ILE A 67 -1.03 5.95 8.38
C ILE A 67 -1.61 7.36 8.30
N LYS A 68 -0.76 8.34 8.07
CA LYS A 68 -1.22 9.72 7.98
C LYS A 68 -2.15 9.93 6.78
N ARG A 69 -1.91 9.24 5.69
CA ARG A 69 -2.74 9.36 4.52
C ARG A 69 -4.04 8.57 4.65
N LEU A 70 -3.99 7.45 5.35
CA LEU A 70 -5.21 6.71 5.66
C LEU A 70 -6.17 7.56 6.47
N GLY A 71 -5.67 8.41 7.34
CA GLY A 71 -6.49 9.31 8.13
C GLY A 71 -7.34 10.21 7.29
N LYS A 72 -6.89 10.58 6.12
CA LYS A 72 -7.67 11.45 5.23
C LYS A 72 -8.89 10.76 4.68
N PHE A 73 -8.77 9.46 4.44
CA PHE A 73 -9.88 8.70 3.86
C PHE A 73 -10.86 8.19 4.91
N SER A 74 -10.44 8.15 6.16
CA SER A 74 -11.31 7.70 7.24
C SER A 74 -11.72 8.85 8.14
N ASP A 75 -11.77 10.04 7.57
CA ASP A 75 -12.10 11.24 8.31
C ASP A 75 -13.44 11.14 9.01
N ASP A 76 -14.44 10.66 8.29
CA ASP A 76 -15.77 10.53 8.82
C ASP A 76 -15.82 9.58 9.99
N ASN A 77 -15.10 8.48 9.88
CA ASN A 77 -15.05 7.50 10.94
C ASN A 77 -14.38 8.07 12.18
N ARG A 78 -13.34 8.83 11.97
CA ARG A 78 -12.61 9.39 13.07
C ARG A 78 -13.47 10.36 13.86
N ALA A 79 -14.30 11.11 13.18
CA ALA A 79 -15.15 12.07 13.84
C ALA A 79 -16.06 11.40 14.85
N GLY A 80 -16.49 10.20 14.55
CA GLY A 80 -17.34 9.46 15.47
C GLY A 80 -16.60 8.89 16.66
N ILE A 81 -15.33 8.76 16.55
CA ILE A 81 -14.52 8.15 17.59
C ILE A 81 -14.23 9.15 18.70
N GLU A 82 -14.02 10.35 18.32
CA GLU A 82 -13.64 11.37 19.28
C GLU A 82 -14.75 11.75 20.18
#